data_0f3ccc577f4dda3d934bf53c92b745e3
#
_entry.id   0f3ccc577f4dda3d934bf53c92b745e3
#
_cell.length_a   1.000
_cell.length_b   1.000
_cell.length_c   1.000
_cell.angle_alpha   90.00
_cell.angle_beta   90.00
_cell.angle_gamma   90.00
#
_symmetry.space_group_name_H-M   'P 1'
#
loop_
_entity.id
_entity.type
_entity.pdbx_description
1 polymer ?
#
loop_
_entity_poly.entity_id
_entity_poly.type
_entity_poly.pdbx_seq_one_letter_code
_entity_poly.pdbx_strand_id
1 'polypeptide(L)'
;MSGKVFVDGAIIAKRNLIKIKRVPDLLVFSTLSPIMFILLFAYVFGSAIDVPGQSYREFLIPGIFAQTVIFGATITGAGLADDIQKGIIDRFRSLPISRSAVLVGRTGSDVVNNVLVIVIMSVTGLIVGWRIRSSVPEAIAGFLLLLAFAYAISWIMAWVGLLVPSPEVVNNASFMIIFPLTFIANTFVPTNNFPAVLKAIANWNPVSSVTQAARNLFGNTSDKAKTPGAWSLEHPELYTLGWVVVILVVFIPLSVRQYKRAASR
;
A
#
# COMPACT_ATOMS: atom_id res chain seq x y z
N MET A 1 -5.74 16.39 25.59
CA MET A 1 -5.79 14.93 25.32
C MET A 1 -5.12 14.55 24.00
N SER A 2 -5.15 15.40 22.97
CA SER A 2 -4.56 15.10 21.63
C SER A 2 -3.03 14.86 21.67
N GLY A 3 -2.26 15.64 22.42
CA GLY A 3 -0.79 15.52 22.45
C GLY A 3 -0.26 14.19 23.02
N LYS A 4 -0.93 13.61 23.99
CA LYS A 4 -0.54 12.29 24.55
C LYS A 4 -0.65 11.16 23.54
N VAL A 5 -1.66 11.17 22.65
CA VAL A 5 -1.83 10.14 21.61
C VAL A 5 -0.64 10.09 20.66
N PHE A 6 -0.14 11.27 20.26
CA PHE A 6 1.01 11.35 19.34
C PHE A 6 2.33 10.96 20.01
N VAL A 7 2.55 11.37 21.27
CA VAL A 7 3.77 11.00 22.02
C VAL A 7 3.79 9.50 22.29
N ASP A 8 2.70 8.93 22.79
CA ASP A 8 2.58 7.50 23.06
C ASP A 8 2.68 6.70 21.74
N GLY A 9 2.06 7.20 20.65
CA GLY A 9 2.16 6.62 19.32
C GLY A 9 3.58 6.60 18.78
N ALA A 10 4.35 7.68 18.98
CA ALA A 10 5.76 7.74 18.58
C ALA A 10 6.64 6.74 19.33
N ILE A 11 6.36 6.49 20.62
CA ILE A 11 7.07 5.46 21.40
C ILE A 11 6.80 4.07 20.83
N ILE A 12 5.55 3.77 20.49
CA ILE A 12 5.15 2.49 19.90
C ILE A 12 5.75 2.33 18.50
N ALA A 13 5.72 3.38 17.67
CA ALA A 13 6.36 3.40 16.36
C ALA A 13 7.87 3.11 16.48
N LYS A 14 8.56 3.77 17.41
CA LYS A 14 10.00 3.52 17.70
C LYS A 14 10.25 2.06 18.06
N ARG A 15 9.41 1.46 18.91
CA ARG A 15 9.52 0.03 19.28
C ARG A 15 9.42 -0.86 18.04
N ASN A 16 8.46 -0.59 17.16
CA ASN A 16 8.25 -1.38 15.95
C ASN A 16 9.42 -1.21 14.97
N LEU A 17 9.95 0.00 14.82
CA LEU A 17 11.13 0.28 13.98
C LEU A 17 12.40 -0.43 14.52
N ILE A 18 12.57 -0.48 15.84
CA ILE A 18 13.67 -1.26 16.45
C ILE A 18 13.51 -2.75 16.14
N LYS A 19 12.28 -3.30 16.12
CA LYS A 19 12.02 -4.68 15.71
C LYS A 19 12.48 -4.94 14.28
N ILE A 20 12.16 -4.04 13.35
CA ILE A 20 12.60 -4.11 11.95
C ILE A 20 14.13 -4.11 11.85
N LYS A 21 14.82 -3.23 12.59
CA LYS A 21 16.28 -3.18 12.62
C LYS A 21 16.93 -4.44 13.19
N ARG A 22 16.27 -5.08 14.18
CA ARG A 22 16.80 -6.29 14.85
C ARG A 22 16.52 -7.59 14.09
N VAL A 23 15.54 -7.57 13.18
CA VAL A 23 15.16 -8.72 12.34
C VAL A 23 15.24 -8.28 10.87
N PRO A 24 16.47 -8.15 10.32
CA PRO A 24 16.68 -7.67 8.95
C PRO A 24 16.01 -8.58 7.91
N ASP A 25 15.81 -9.86 8.24
CA ASP A 25 15.12 -10.82 7.37
C ASP A 25 13.73 -10.34 6.96
N LEU A 26 13.01 -9.62 7.84
CA LEU A 26 11.70 -9.05 7.51
C LEU A 26 11.79 -8.03 6.37
N LEU A 27 12.81 -7.18 6.38
CA LEU A 27 13.06 -6.22 5.29
C LEU A 27 13.49 -6.93 4.01
N VAL A 28 14.40 -7.88 4.12
CA VAL A 28 14.89 -8.66 2.96
C VAL A 28 13.72 -9.36 2.28
N PHE A 29 12.91 -10.11 3.02
CA PHE A 29 11.77 -10.83 2.43
C PHE A 29 10.66 -9.90 1.93
N SER A 30 10.40 -8.77 2.59
CA SER A 30 9.39 -7.80 2.14
C SER A 30 9.81 -7.06 0.86
N THR A 31 11.11 -6.94 0.59
CA THR A 31 11.64 -6.28 -0.61
C THR A 31 12.00 -7.26 -1.72
N LEU A 32 12.41 -8.48 -1.39
CA LEU A 32 12.82 -9.48 -2.37
C LEU A 32 11.67 -9.83 -3.32
N SER A 33 10.46 -10.03 -2.81
CA SER A 33 9.30 -10.37 -3.64
C SER A 33 8.99 -9.27 -4.67
N PRO A 34 8.82 -7.98 -4.32
CA PRO A 34 8.65 -6.91 -5.30
C PRO A 34 9.81 -6.78 -6.29
N ILE A 35 11.07 -6.95 -5.83
CA ILE A 35 12.24 -6.93 -6.72
C ILE A 35 12.12 -8.04 -7.77
N MET A 36 11.78 -9.27 -7.35
CA MET A 36 11.57 -10.39 -8.26
C MET A 36 10.41 -10.11 -9.24
N PHE A 37 9.33 -9.45 -8.79
CA PHE A 37 8.26 -9.02 -9.69
C PHE A 37 8.76 -8.01 -10.73
N ILE A 38 9.55 -7.00 -10.35
CA ILE A 38 10.15 -6.07 -11.32
C ILE A 38 10.98 -6.84 -12.35
N LEU A 39 11.88 -7.70 -11.89
CA LEU A 39 12.78 -8.43 -12.79
C LEU A 39 12.00 -9.37 -13.71
N LEU A 40 11.07 -10.17 -13.17
CA LEU A 40 10.26 -11.10 -13.93
C LEU A 40 9.44 -10.35 -15.00
N PHE A 41 8.68 -9.34 -14.60
CA PHE A 41 7.81 -8.63 -15.55
C PHE A 41 8.60 -7.79 -16.54
N ALA A 42 9.66 -7.10 -16.11
CA ALA A 42 10.45 -6.26 -16.99
C ALA A 42 11.24 -7.04 -18.05
N TYR A 43 11.71 -8.25 -17.74
CA TYR A 43 12.56 -9.04 -18.64
C TYR A 43 11.84 -10.19 -19.30
N VAL A 44 10.94 -10.90 -18.61
CA VAL A 44 10.21 -12.05 -19.20
C VAL A 44 9.02 -11.56 -20.01
N PHE A 45 8.22 -10.65 -19.44
CA PHE A 45 7.01 -10.15 -20.11
C PHE A 45 7.24 -8.86 -20.91
N GLY A 46 8.36 -8.17 -20.70
CA GLY A 46 8.66 -6.87 -21.32
C GLY A 46 8.74 -6.90 -22.84
N SER A 47 9.04 -8.06 -23.44
CA SER A 47 9.04 -8.25 -24.90
C SER A 47 7.68 -8.67 -25.45
N ALA A 48 6.78 -9.16 -24.61
CA ALA A 48 5.47 -9.69 -25.01
C ALA A 48 4.33 -8.68 -24.84
N ILE A 49 4.53 -7.68 -23.97
CA ILE A 49 3.50 -6.66 -23.67
C ILE A 49 3.89 -5.35 -24.35
N ASP A 50 3.14 -4.99 -25.37
CA ASP A 50 3.29 -3.69 -26.03
C ASP A 50 2.45 -2.61 -25.35
N VAL A 51 3.10 -1.47 -25.03
CA VAL A 51 2.44 -0.29 -24.47
C VAL A 51 2.65 0.88 -25.45
N PRO A 52 1.61 1.35 -26.13
CA PRO A 52 1.75 2.35 -27.17
C PRO A 52 2.47 3.61 -26.69
N GLY A 53 3.58 3.95 -27.32
CA GLY A 53 4.31 5.20 -27.14
C GLY A 53 5.18 5.31 -25.89
N GLN A 54 5.35 4.22 -25.14
CA GLN A 54 6.26 4.20 -23.96
C GLN A 54 6.88 2.82 -23.73
N SER A 55 7.96 2.77 -22.96
CA SER A 55 8.56 1.51 -22.54
C SER A 55 7.66 0.78 -21.54
N TYR A 56 7.52 -0.54 -21.72
CA TYR A 56 6.79 -1.36 -20.75
C TYR A 56 7.33 -1.21 -19.30
N ARG A 57 8.64 -0.98 -19.14
CA ARG A 57 9.26 -0.75 -17.83
C ARG A 57 8.74 0.52 -17.16
N GLU A 58 8.54 1.58 -17.93
CA GLU A 58 7.97 2.85 -17.43
C GLU A 58 6.49 2.69 -17.06
N PHE A 59 5.76 1.89 -17.81
CA PHE A 59 4.38 1.53 -17.46
C PHE A 59 4.29 0.67 -16.19
N LEU A 60 5.17 -0.34 -16.06
CA LEU A 60 5.13 -1.39 -15.06
C LEU A 60 5.49 -0.88 -13.65
N ILE A 61 6.59 -0.13 -13.53
CA ILE A 61 7.22 0.12 -12.22
C ILE A 61 6.33 0.93 -11.27
N PRO A 62 5.61 1.99 -11.70
CA PRO A 62 4.65 2.65 -10.82
C PRO A 62 3.51 1.73 -10.36
N GLY A 63 3.11 0.76 -11.21
CA GLY A 63 2.15 -0.27 -10.85
C GLY A 63 2.67 -1.19 -9.75
N ILE A 64 3.93 -1.63 -9.85
CA ILE A 64 4.55 -2.46 -8.80
C ILE A 64 4.71 -1.66 -7.51
N PHE A 65 4.97 -0.35 -7.56
CA PHE A 65 4.97 0.49 -6.35
C PHE A 65 3.60 0.45 -5.67
N ALA A 66 2.52 0.69 -6.42
CA ALA A 66 1.16 0.65 -5.89
C ALA A 66 0.84 -0.73 -5.28
N GLN A 67 1.15 -1.82 -5.98
CA GLN A 67 0.97 -3.17 -5.46
C GLN A 67 1.77 -3.40 -4.17
N THR A 68 3.03 -3.02 -4.17
CA THR A 68 3.94 -3.25 -3.03
C THR A 68 3.46 -2.54 -1.77
N VAL A 69 3.01 -1.29 -1.88
CA VAL A 69 2.51 -0.55 -0.71
C VAL A 69 1.18 -1.11 -0.19
N ILE A 70 0.34 -1.66 -1.08
CA ILE A 70 -0.92 -2.32 -0.69
C ILE A 70 -0.63 -3.62 0.06
N PHE A 71 0.25 -4.45 -0.48
CA PHE A 71 0.67 -5.68 0.21
C PHE A 71 1.44 -5.39 1.50
N GLY A 72 2.25 -4.33 1.53
CA GLY A 72 2.94 -3.87 2.74
C GLY A 72 1.99 -3.56 3.89
N ALA A 73 0.79 -3.08 3.61
CA ALA A 73 -0.22 -2.81 4.63
C ALA A 73 -0.72 -4.08 5.36
N THR A 74 -0.56 -5.27 4.76
CA THR A 74 -0.94 -6.53 5.43
C THR A 74 -0.14 -6.79 6.70
N ILE A 75 1.10 -6.26 6.78
CA ILE A 75 1.97 -6.34 7.95
C ILE A 75 1.31 -5.69 9.17
N THR A 76 0.54 -4.61 8.96
CA THR A 76 -0.25 -3.97 10.03
C THR A 76 -1.24 -4.96 10.64
N GLY A 77 -2.05 -5.59 9.80
CA GLY A 77 -3.08 -6.52 10.25
C GLY A 77 -2.49 -7.75 10.91
N ALA A 78 -1.53 -8.40 10.26
CA ALA A 78 -0.85 -9.57 10.80
C ALA A 78 -0.19 -9.28 12.15
N GLY A 79 0.45 -8.14 12.29
CA GLY A 79 1.09 -7.77 13.54
C GLY A 79 0.12 -7.39 14.65
N LEU A 80 -1.07 -6.87 14.35
CA LEU A 80 -2.11 -6.66 15.38
C LEU A 80 -2.71 -7.99 15.82
N ALA A 81 -2.94 -8.92 14.90
CA ALA A 81 -3.38 -10.27 15.24
C ALA A 81 -2.34 -11.01 16.12
N ASP A 82 -1.04 -10.86 15.81
CA ASP A 82 0.06 -11.40 16.63
C ASP A 82 0.09 -10.76 18.03
N ASP A 83 -0.08 -9.44 18.13
CA ASP A 83 -0.14 -8.72 19.41
C ASP A 83 -1.36 -9.17 20.26
N ILE A 84 -2.50 -9.51 19.64
CA ILE A 84 -3.66 -10.09 20.33
C ILE A 84 -3.32 -11.49 20.83
N GLN A 85 -2.83 -12.35 19.94
CA GLN A 85 -2.53 -13.75 20.23
C GLN A 85 -1.51 -13.90 21.37
N LYS A 86 -0.55 -12.96 21.46
CA LYS A 86 0.48 -12.92 22.51
C LYS A 86 0.03 -12.22 23.81
N GLY A 87 -1.20 -11.75 23.90
CA GLY A 87 -1.70 -11.01 25.04
C GLY A 87 -1.01 -9.65 25.27
N ILE A 88 -0.35 -9.10 24.24
CA ILE A 88 0.36 -7.82 24.35
C ILE A 88 -0.64 -6.67 24.51
N ILE A 89 -1.82 -6.79 23.90
CA ILE A 89 -2.89 -5.79 24.04
C ILE A 89 -3.34 -5.68 25.49
N ASP A 90 -3.43 -6.79 26.24
CA ASP A 90 -3.81 -6.78 27.65
C ASP A 90 -2.76 -6.11 28.54
N ARG A 91 -1.48 -6.28 28.20
CA ARG A 91 -0.40 -5.55 28.87
C ARG A 91 -0.46 -4.04 28.62
N PHE A 92 -0.85 -3.61 27.41
CA PHE A 92 -1.04 -2.18 27.13
C PHE A 92 -2.22 -1.56 27.90
N ARG A 93 -3.22 -2.37 28.30
CA ARG A 93 -4.36 -1.91 29.12
C ARG A 93 -3.94 -1.49 30.52
N SER A 94 -2.93 -2.16 31.10
CA SER A 94 -2.42 -1.82 32.44
C SER A 94 -1.53 -0.56 32.44
N LEU A 95 -1.16 -0.06 31.27
CA LEU A 95 -0.36 1.14 31.12
C LEU A 95 -1.24 2.38 30.90
N PRO A 96 -0.84 3.56 31.40
CA PRO A 96 -1.58 4.82 31.22
C PRO A 96 -1.43 5.39 29.78
N ILE A 97 -1.58 4.52 28.76
CA ILE A 97 -1.40 4.83 27.34
C ILE A 97 -2.77 4.99 26.69
N SER A 98 -2.91 5.95 25.76
CA SER A 98 -4.13 6.10 24.98
C SER A 98 -4.35 4.89 24.07
N ARG A 99 -5.56 4.34 24.08
CA ARG A 99 -5.93 3.15 23.28
C ARG A 99 -5.74 3.35 21.77
N SER A 100 -5.95 4.56 21.28
CA SER A 100 -5.69 4.93 19.88
C SER A 100 -4.20 5.09 19.56
N ALA A 101 -3.36 5.35 20.57
CA ALA A 101 -1.92 5.50 20.36
C ALA A 101 -1.26 4.23 19.83
N VAL A 102 -1.76 3.05 20.22
CA VAL A 102 -1.24 1.77 19.72
C VAL A 102 -1.47 1.63 18.22
N LEU A 103 -2.69 1.96 17.75
CA LEU A 103 -3.02 1.90 16.32
C LEU A 103 -2.25 2.96 15.52
N VAL A 104 -2.21 4.20 16.02
CA VAL A 104 -1.47 5.30 15.38
C VAL A 104 0.03 5.00 15.31
N GLY A 105 0.60 4.46 16.38
CA GLY A 105 2.01 4.08 16.41
C GLY A 105 2.31 2.92 15.46
N ARG A 106 1.39 1.96 15.31
CA ARG A 106 1.53 0.84 14.38
C ARG A 106 1.48 1.31 12.94
N THR A 107 0.39 1.98 12.55
CA THR A 107 0.23 2.50 11.18
C THR A 107 1.30 3.54 10.83
N GLY A 108 1.78 4.33 11.79
CA GLY A 108 2.89 5.26 11.60
C GLY A 108 4.22 4.54 11.33
N SER A 109 4.51 3.42 12.04
CA SER A 109 5.71 2.63 11.75
C SER A 109 5.68 1.97 10.38
N ASP A 110 4.49 1.61 9.89
CA ASP A 110 4.31 1.03 8.56
C ASP A 110 4.57 2.05 7.44
N VAL A 111 4.23 3.33 7.67
CA VAL A 111 4.61 4.41 6.72
C VAL A 111 6.12 4.47 6.56
N VAL A 112 6.88 4.43 7.67
CA VAL A 112 8.36 4.44 7.60
C VAL A 112 8.89 3.21 6.87
N ASN A 113 8.32 2.02 7.14
CA ASN A 113 8.67 0.82 6.41
C ASN A 113 8.37 0.94 4.91
N ASN A 114 7.20 1.46 4.54
CA ASN A 114 6.84 1.69 3.14
C ASN A 114 7.77 2.70 2.46
N VAL A 115 8.23 3.75 3.15
CA VAL A 115 9.25 4.66 2.62
C VAL A 115 10.53 3.91 2.27
N LEU A 116 11.03 3.06 3.18
CA LEU A 116 12.23 2.26 2.93
C LEU A 116 12.05 1.32 1.73
N VAL A 117 10.91 0.64 1.67
CA VAL A 117 10.58 -0.28 0.55
C VAL A 117 10.51 0.49 -0.77
N ILE A 118 9.82 1.65 -0.82
CA ILE A 118 9.73 2.49 -2.02
C ILE A 118 11.12 2.96 -2.46
N VAL A 119 12.00 3.34 -1.53
CA VAL A 119 13.37 3.74 -1.87
C VAL A 119 14.14 2.58 -2.52
N ILE A 120 14.08 1.39 -1.93
CA ILE A 120 14.73 0.19 -2.48
C ILE A 120 14.17 -0.13 -3.86
N MET A 121 12.84 -0.08 -4.00
CA MET A 121 12.16 -0.33 -5.27
C MET A 121 12.49 0.72 -6.33
N SER A 122 12.64 1.99 -5.94
CA SER A 122 13.04 3.07 -6.85
C SER A 122 14.46 2.84 -7.35
N VAL A 123 15.39 2.45 -6.48
CA VAL A 123 16.77 2.10 -6.89
C VAL A 123 16.76 0.91 -7.84
N THR A 124 15.99 -0.15 -7.53
CA THR A 124 15.83 -1.30 -8.42
C THR A 124 15.25 -0.88 -9.77
N GLY A 125 14.21 -0.04 -9.76
CA GLY A 125 13.60 0.49 -10.97
C GLY A 125 14.60 1.27 -11.84
N LEU A 126 15.41 2.12 -11.23
CA LEU A 126 16.45 2.87 -11.93
C LEU A 126 17.50 1.96 -12.56
N ILE A 127 17.90 0.87 -11.89
CA ILE A 127 18.84 -0.13 -12.41
C ILE A 127 18.22 -0.85 -13.63
N VAL A 128 16.94 -1.19 -13.57
CA VAL A 128 16.23 -1.87 -14.65
C VAL A 128 15.94 -0.96 -15.86
N GLY A 129 16.12 0.35 -15.69
CA GLY A 129 15.98 1.34 -16.77
C GLY A 129 14.71 2.20 -16.68
N TRP A 130 13.96 2.14 -15.58
CA TRP A 130 12.90 3.11 -15.31
C TRP A 130 13.47 4.49 -15.04
N ARG A 131 12.75 5.53 -15.46
CA ARG A 131 13.14 6.93 -15.23
C ARG A 131 11.92 7.75 -14.85
N ILE A 132 12.09 8.66 -13.91
CA ILE A 132 11.14 9.75 -13.64
C ILE A 132 11.38 10.80 -14.72
N ARG A 133 10.32 11.18 -15.42
CA ARG A 133 10.34 12.16 -16.52
C ARG A 133 9.62 13.46 -16.18
N SER A 134 8.98 13.51 -15.02
CA SER A 134 8.28 14.68 -14.50
C SER A 134 9.22 15.60 -13.71
N SER A 135 8.69 16.74 -13.28
CA SER A 135 9.38 17.64 -12.37
C SER A 135 9.56 17.03 -10.97
N VAL A 136 10.56 17.54 -10.21
CA VAL A 136 10.81 17.08 -8.84
C VAL A 136 9.58 17.21 -7.93
N PRO A 137 8.82 18.32 -7.95
CA PRO A 137 7.60 18.43 -7.14
C PRO A 137 6.53 17.39 -7.49
N GLU A 138 6.33 17.10 -8.79
CA GLU A 138 5.39 16.07 -9.25
C GLU A 138 5.83 14.67 -8.79
N ALA A 139 7.12 14.35 -8.91
CA ALA A 139 7.66 13.09 -8.44
C ALA A 139 7.45 12.91 -6.93
N ILE A 140 7.71 13.96 -6.13
CA ILE A 140 7.44 13.94 -4.69
C ILE A 140 5.94 13.73 -4.42
N ALA A 141 5.06 14.42 -5.14
CA ALA A 141 3.62 14.24 -5.02
C ALA A 141 3.19 12.80 -5.34
N GLY A 142 3.79 12.14 -6.33
CA GLY A 142 3.55 10.74 -6.66
C GLY A 142 3.91 9.80 -5.50
N PHE A 143 5.08 9.97 -4.90
CA PHE A 143 5.47 9.17 -3.74
C PHE A 143 4.59 9.45 -2.51
N LEU A 144 4.23 10.70 -2.25
CA LEU A 144 3.33 11.05 -1.16
C LEU A 144 1.93 10.48 -1.35
N LEU A 145 1.41 10.46 -2.58
CA LEU A 145 0.12 9.86 -2.90
C LEU A 145 0.13 8.34 -2.66
N LEU A 146 1.19 7.64 -3.09
CA LEU A 146 1.39 6.22 -2.81
C LEU A 146 1.43 5.94 -1.30
N LEU A 147 2.17 6.75 -0.54
CA LEU A 147 2.25 6.62 0.92
C LEU A 147 0.93 6.93 1.62
N ALA A 148 0.19 7.94 1.15
CA ALA A 148 -1.14 8.27 1.68
C ALA A 148 -2.13 7.12 1.43
N PHE A 149 -2.09 6.52 0.25
CA PHE A 149 -2.90 5.35 -0.08
C PHE A 149 -2.51 4.14 0.77
N ALA A 150 -1.20 3.85 0.91
CA ALA A 150 -0.69 2.81 1.79
C ALA A 150 -1.16 2.99 3.23
N TYR A 151 -1.09 4.23 3.74
CA TYR A 151 -1.57 4.57 5.08
C TYR A 151 -3.07 4.32 5.24
N ALA A 152 -3.88 4.67 4.23
CA ALA A 152 -5.30 4.39 4.26
C ALA A 152 -5.58 2.87 4.28
N ILE A 153 -4.92 2.09 3.43
CA ILE A 153 -5.05 0.63 3.40
C ILE A 153 -4.60 0.00 4.73
N SER A 154 -3.56 0.54 5.38
CA SER A 154 -3.12 0.01 6.68
C SER A 154 -4.19 0.13 7.78
N TRP A 155 -5.12 1.11 7.69
CA TRP A 155 -6.26 1.19 8.61
C TRP A 155 -7.33 0.13 8.32
N ILE A 156 -7.56 -0.24 7.05
CA ILE A 156 -8.39 -1.42 6.71
C ILE A 156 -7.76 -2.66 7.32
N MET A 157 -6.46 -2.83 7.10
CA MET A 157 -5.73 -4.00 7.60
C MET A 157 -5.65 -4.04 9.13
N ALA A 158 -5.57 -2.89 9.79
CA ALA A 158 -5.68 -2.79 11.23
C ALA A 158 -7.03 -3.30 11.74
N TRP A 159 -8.12 -2.90 11.07
CA TRP A 159 -9.46 -3.38 11.41
C TRP A 159 -9.59 -4.89 11.20
N VAL A 160 -9.13 -5.41 10.06
CA VAL A 160 -9.12 -6.86 9.74
C VAL A 160 -8.31 -7.64 10.79
N GLY A 161 -7.09 -7.19 11.11
CA GLY A 161 -6.22 -7.84 12.08
C GLY A 161 -6.80 -7.90 13.50
N LEU A 162 -7.71 -6.98 13.85
CA LEU A 162 -8.43 -7.00 15.13
C LEU A 162 -9.65 -7.93 15.12
N LEU A 163 -10.08 -8.43 13.98
CA LEU A 163 -11.23 -9.31 13.84
C LEU A 163 -10.84 -10.78 13.77
N VAL A 164 -9.67 -11.09 13.26
CA VAL A 164 -9.26 -12.48 12.98
C VAL A 164 -8.33 -13.02 14.06
N PRO A 165 -8.33 -14.37 14.30
CA PRO A 165 -7.67 -14.97 15.46
C PRO A 165 -6.14 -15.11 15.32
N SER A 166 -5.59 -15.07 14.10
CA SER A 166 -4.15 -15.27 13.91
C SER A 166 -3.57 -14.51 12.72
N PRO A 167 -2.25 -14.24 12.72
CA PRO A 167 -1.54 -13.61 11.61
C PRO A 167 -1.67 -14.36 10.28
N GLU A 168 -1.69 -15.70 10.34
CA GLU A 168 -1.81 -16.55 9.15
C GLU A 168 -3.16 -16.33 8.45
N VAL A 169 -4.24 -16.22 9.23
CA VAL A 169 -5.58 -15.94 8.70
C VAL A 169 -5.62 -14.55 8.07
N VAL A 170 -4.99 -13.54 8.68
CA VAL A 170 -4.85 -12.20 8.08
C VAL A 170 -4.16 -12.29 6.73
N ASN A 171 -3.01 -12.96 6.67
CA ASN A 171 -2.20 -13.04 5.45
C ASN A 171 -2.97 -13.76 4.33
N ASN A 172 -3.59 -14.90 4.63
CA ASN A 172 -4.32 -15.69 3.65
C ASN A 172 -5.57 -14.94 3.14
N ALA A 173 -6.37 -14.34 4.05
CA ALA A 173 -7.54 -13.57 3.67
C ALA A 173 -7.17 -12.32 2.86
N SER A 174 -6.10 -11.62 3.26
CA SER A 174 -5.60 -10.45 2.56
C SER A 174 -5.11 -10.81 1.15
N PHE A 175 -4.34 -11.88 1.03
CA PHE A 175 -3.86 -12.35 -0.26
C PHE A 175 -5.03 -12.71 -1.19
N MET A 176 -6.04 -13.41 -0.67
CA MET A 176 -7.22 -13.81 -1.42
C MET A 176 -8.01 -12.63 -2.01
N ILE A 177 -8.01 -11.48 -1.33
CA ILE A 177 -8.72 -10.27 -1.76
C ILE A 177 -7.80 -9.33 -2.55
N ILE A 178 -6.61 -9.03 -2.02
CA ILE A 178 -5.71 -8.04 -2.60
C ILE A 178 -5.13 -8.52 -3.93
N PHE A 179 -4.83 -9.82 -4.05
CA PHE A 179 -4.23 -10.36 -5.26
C PHE A 179 -5.14 -10.19 -6.49
N PRO A 180 -6.42 -10.64 -6.51
CA PRO A 180 -7.31 -10.36 -7.62
C PRO A 180 -7.52 -8.87 -7.87
N LEU A 181 -7.64 -8.07 -6.80
CA LEU A 181 -7.86 -6.63 -6.90
C LEU A 181 -6.70 -5.93 -7.63
N THR A 182 -5.45 -6.30 -7.32
CA THR A 182 -4.26 -5.73 -7.95
C THR A 182 -4.01 -6.27 -9.36
N PHE A 183 -4.40 -7.50 -9.66
CA PHE A 183 -4.22 -8.11 -10.99
C PHE A 183 -5.29 -7.69 -12.00
N ILE A 184 -6.53 -7.43 -11.56
CA ILE A 184 -7.58 -6.86 -12.41
C ILE A 184 -7.32 -5.36 -12.69
N ALA A 185 -6.56 -4.69 -11.83
CA ALA A 185 -6.15 -3.30 -12.03
C ALA A 185 -5.22 -3.15 -13.25
N ASN A 186 -5.01 -1.91 -13.68
CA ASN A 186 -4.05 -1.58 -14.73
C ASN A 186 -2.57 -1.65 -14.27
N THR A 187 -2.28 -2.46 -13.25
CA THR A 187 -0.96 -2.55 -12.62
C THR A 187 0.09 -3.12 -13.57
N PHE A 188 -0.20 -4.28 -14.15
CA PHE A 188 0.75 -5.06 -14.96
C PHE A 188 0.49 -4.98 -16.46
N VAL A 189 -0.77 -4.82 -16.85
CA VAL A 189 -1.20 -4.85 -18.25
C VAL A 189 -2.18 -3.70 -18.52
N PRO A 190 -2.08 -3.03 -19.68
CA PRO A 190 -3.09 -2.07 -20.09
C PRO A 190 -4.48 -2.72 -20.19
N THR A 191 -5.49 -2.06 -19.62
CA THR A 191 -6.86 -2.60 -19.55
C THR A 191 -7.66 -2.44 -20.84
N ASN A 192 -7.07 -1.88 -21.89
CA ASN A 192 -7.77 -1.58 -23.15
C ASN A 192 -8.38 -2.82 -23.81
N ASN A 193 -7.69 -3.95 -23.71
CA ASN A 193 -8.08 -5.23 -24.33
C ASN A 193 -8.83 -6.17 -23.36
N PHE A 194 -9.21 -5.70 -22.19
CA PHE A 194 -9.98 -6.50 -21.25
C PHE A 194 -11.41 -6.71 -21.75
N PRO A 195 -12.04 -7.87 -21.47
CA PRO A 195 -13.47 -8.06 -21.64
C PRO A 195 -14.27 -6.96 -20.92
N ALA A 196 -15.43 -6.58 -21.45
CA ALA A 196 -16.19 -5.41 -20.99
C ALA A 196 -16.41 -5.38 -19.45
N VAL A 197 -16.75 -6.51 -18.85
CA VAL A 197 -16.97 -6.60 -17.40
C VAL A 197 -15.69 -6.35 -16.61
N LEU A 198 -14.58 -6.98 -16.98
CA LEU A 198 -13.29 -6.80 -16.32
C LEU A 198 -12.78 -5.37 -16.52
N LYS A 199 -12.99 -4.79 -17.69
CA LYS A 199 -12.64 -3.40 -17.99
C LYS A 199 -13.43 -2.42 -17.10
N ALA A 200 -14.72 -2.66 -16.91
CA ALA A 200 -15.53 -1.84 -16.01
C ALA A 200 -15.02 -1.90 -14.57
N ILE A 201 -14.72 -3.11 -14.08
CA ILE A 201 -14.14 -3.30 -12.73
C ILE A 201 -12.79 -2.60 -12.63
N ALA A 202 -11.89 -2.81 -13.61
CA ALA A 202 -10.56 -2.19 -13.62
C ALA A 202 -10.62 -0.66 -13.64
N ASN A 203 -11.54 -0.07 -14.39
CA ASN A 203 -11.68 1.37 -14.51
C ASN A 203 -12.07 2.04 -13.19
N TRP A 204 -12.92 1.41 -12.39
CA TRP A 204 -13.37 1.95 -11.10
C TRP A 204 -12.60 1.39 -9.89
N ASN A 205 -11.59 0.58 -10.15
CA ASN A 205 -10.74 0.01 -9.10
C ASN A 205 -9.81 1.07 -8.51
N PRO A 206 -9.82 1.28 -7.18
CA PRO A 206 -8.91 2.25 -6.53
C PRO A 206 -7.42 1.96 -6.79
N VAL A 207 -7.05 0.69 -7.01
CA VAL A 207 -5.68 0.30 -7.34
C VAL A 207 -5.30 0.79 -8.74
N SER A 208 -6.22 0.73 -9.71
CA SER A 208 -5.99 1.30 -11.05
C SER A 208 -5.76 2.80 -10.98
N SER A 209 -6.54 3.47 -10.16
CA SER A 209 -6.46 4.91 -10.00
C SER A 209 -5.12 5.35 -9.37
N VAL A 210 -4.72 4.76 -8.23
CA VAL A 210 -3.43 5.13 -7.62
C VAL A 210 -2.25 4.79 -8.52
N THR A 211 -2.35 3.70 -9.29
CA THR A 211 -1.33 3.32 -10.27
C THR A 211 -1.24 4.33 -11.41
N GLN A 212 -2.40 4.76 -11.95
CA GLN A 212 -2.44 5.76 -13.01
C GLN A 212 -1.98 7.13 -12.52
N ALA A 213 -2.39 7.53 -11.32
CA ALA A 213 -1.93 8.77 -10.70
C ALA A 213 -0.41 8.78 -10.49
N ALA A 214 0.16 7.66 -10.04
CA ALA A 214 1.61 7.53 -9.91
C ALA A 214 2.31 7.63 -11.27
N ARG A 215 1.76 7.01 -12.34
CA ARG A 215 2.30 7.15 -13.70
C ARG A 215 2.27 8.60 -14.17
N ASN A 216 1.15 9.30 -14.00
CA ASN A 216 1.03 10.70 -14.37
C ASN A 216 2.09 11.55 -13.65
N LEU A 217 2.15 11.40 -12.32
CA LEU A 217 3.05 12.18 -11.47
C LEU A 217 4.53 11.84 -11.66
N PHE A 218 4.87 10.65 -12.16
CA PHE A 218 6.24 10.32 -12.55
C PHE A 218 6.56 10.64 -14.02
N GLY A 219 5.59 11.14 -14.79
CA GLY A 219 5.75 11.40 -16.22
C GLY A 219 5.89 10.11 -17.05
N ASN A 220 5.36 9.00 -16.55
CA ASN A 220 5.39 7.69 -17.19
C ASN A 220 4.05 7.40 -17.89
N THR A 221 3.56 8.36 -18.63
CA THR A 221 2.35 8.28 -19.47
C THR A 221 2.67 8.68 -20.88
N SER A 222 1.94 8.13 -21.84
CA SER A 222 2.07 8.48 -23.25
C SER A 222 0.76 9.02 -23.80
N ASP A 223 0.80 10.09 -24.56
CA ASP A 223 -0.36 10.64 -25.29
C ASP A 223 -0.98 9.64 -26.28
N LYS A 224 -0.19 8.63 -26.69
CA LYS A 224 -0.65 7.54 -27.56
C LYS A 224 -1.36 6.42 -26.80
N ALA A 225 -1.14 6.29 -25.50
CA ALA A 225 -1.88 5.37 -24.66
C ALA A 225 -3.23 6.00 -24.31
N LYS A 226 -4.27 5.66 -25.08
CA LYS A 226 -5.63 6.10 -24.78
C LYS A 226 -5.99 5.65 -23.36
N THR A 227 -6.10 6.60 -22.44
CA THR A 227 -6.75 6.35 -21.15
C THR A 227 -8.18 5.86 -21.43
N PRO A 228 -8.62 4.77 -20.78
CA PRO A 228 -10.04 4.41 -20.83
C PRO A 228 -10.84 5.64 -20.41
N GLY A 229 -11.90 6.02 -21.16
CA GLY A 229 -12.73 7.21 -20.89
C GLY A 229 -13.59 7.07 -19.63
N ALA A 230 -12.99 6.64 -18.53
CA ALA A 230 -13.61 6.56 -17.21
C ALA A 230 -13.08 7.72 -16.36
N TRP A 231 -13.98 8.46 -15.75
CA TRP A 231 -13.66 9.62 -14.93
C TRP A 231 -12.58 9.31 -13.84
N SER A 232 -12.63 8.12 -13.26
CA SER A 232 -11.65 7.63 -12.26
C SER A 232 -10.21 7.54 -12.77
N LEU A 233 -10.03 7.36 -14.10
CA LEU A 233 -8.72 7.27 -14.76
C LEU A 233 -8.37 8.54 -15.54
N GLU A 234 -9.34 9.40 -15.79
CA GLU A 234 -9.12 10.76 -16.31
C GLU A 234 -8.69 11.73 -15.21
N HIS A 235 -9.19 11.50 -13.97
CA HIS A 235 -8.84 12.27 -12.77
C HIS A 235 -8.32 11.37 -11.65
N PRO A 236 -7.25 10.60 -11.89
CA PRO A 236 -6.84 9.52 -10.99
C PRO A 236 -6.31 10.03 -9.66
N GLU A 237 -5.69 11.22 -9.61
CA GLU A 237 -5.20 11.83 -8.39
C GLU A 237 -6.37 12.18 -7.45
N LEU A 238 -7.41 12.82 -7.99
CA LEU A 238 -8.59 13.21 -7.21
C LEU A 238 -9.36 11.99 -6.73
N TYR A 239 -9.53 10.98 -7.59
CA TYR A 239 -10.23 9.76 -7.24
C TYR A 239 -9.49 8.98 -6.16
N THR A 240 -8.15 8.89 -6.26
CA THR A 240 -7.30 8.26 -5.25
C THR A 240 -7.39 9.00 -3.91
N LEU A 241 -7.29 10.33 -3.90
CA LEU A 241 -7.45 11.14 -2.69
C LEU A 241 -8.85 10.96 -2.09
N GLY A 242 -9.89 10.90 -2.90
CA GLY A 242 -11.25 10.59 -2.47
C GLY A 242 -11.32 9.26 -1.72
N TRP A 243 -10.73 8.20 -2.28
CA TRP A 243 -10.65 6.90 -1.61
C TRP A 243 -9.84 6.95 -0.32
N VAL A 244 -8.70 7.64 -0.31
CA VAL A 244 -7.90 7.82 0.91
C VAL A 244 -8.75 8.44 2.02
N VAL A 245 -9.48 9.51 1.72
CA VAL A 245 -10.35 10.19 2.70
C VAL A 245 -11.48 9.25 3.16
N VAL A 246 -12.18 8.61 2.24
CA VAL A 246 -13.28 7.68 2.57
C VAL A 246 -12.79 6.55 3.47
N ILE A 247 -11.68 5.91 3.11
CA ILE A 247 -11.11 4.82 3.89
C ILE A 247 -10.74 5.30 5.29
N LEU A 248 -10.04 6.43 5.43
CA LEU A 248 -9.64 6.95 6.73
C LEU A 248 -10.84 7.32 7.61
N VAL A 249 -11.83 8.01 7.04
CA VAL A 249 -13.04 8.41 7.77
C VAL A 249 -13.83 7.21 8.27
N VAL A 250 -13.88 6.12 7.50
CA VAL A 250 -14.62 4.90 7.85
C VAL A 250 -13.80 4.00 8.79
N PHE A 251 -12.56 3.68 8.41
CA PHE A 251 -11.80 2.63 9.09
C PHE A 251 -11.04 3.09 10.33
N ILE A 252 -10.71 4.38 10.49
CA ILE A 252 -10.14 4.86 11.75
C ILE A 252 -11.13 4.63 12.91
N PRO A 253 -12.39 5.11 12.86
CA PRO A 253 -13.33 4.87 13.95
C PRO A 253 -13.67 3.39 14.14
N LEU A 254 -13.78 2.62 13.04
CA LEU A 254 -14.03 1.18 13.13
C LEU A 254 -12.89 0.44 13.83
N SER A 255 -11.64 0.72 13.46
CA SER A 255 -10.45 0.11 14.09
C SER A 255 -10.35 0.49 15.57
N VAL A 256 -10.59 1.75 15.90
CA VAL A 256 -10.56 2.21 17.30
C VAL A 256 -11.68 1.56 18.13
N ARG A 257 -12.87 1.43 17.58
CA ARG A 257 -13.99 0.73 18.26
C ARG A 257 -13.67 -0.75 18.44
N GLN A 258 -13.16 -1.41 17.41
CA GLN A 258 -12.80 -2.83 17.47
C GLN A 258 -11.66 -3.09 18.47
N TYR A 259 -10.65 -2.22 18.49
CA TYR A 259 -9.56 -2.30 19.48
C TYR A 259 -10.10 -2.19 20.92
N LYS A 260 -11.06 -1.30 21.16
CA LYS A 260 -11.71 -1.19 22.48
C LYS A 260 -12.46 -2.46 22.87
N ARG A 261 -13.12 -3.13 21.91
CA ARG A 261 -13.84 -4.40 22.13
C ARG A 261 -12.90 -5.58 22.34
N ALA A 262 -11.83 -5.69 21.53
CA ALA A 262 -10.82 -6.72 21.70
C ALA A 262 -10.12 -6.61 23.04
N ALA A 263 -9.93 -5.39 23.53
CA ALA A 263 -9.38 -5.11 24.85
C ALA A 263 -10.39 -5.32 26.00
N SER A 264 -11.65 -5.67 25.78
CA SER A 264 -12.66 -5.90 26.82
C SER A 264 -13.05 -7.39 26.98
N ARG A 265 -12.50 -8.25 26.13
CA ARG A 265 -12.61 -9.72 26.23
C ARG A 265 -11.47 -10.28 27.05
#